data_916e88978d2cbec531323d42909b0302
#
_entry.id   916e88978d2cbec531323d42909b0302
#
_cell.length_a   1.000
_cell.length_b   1.000
_cell.length_c   1.000
_cell.angle_alpha   90.00
_cell.angle_beta   90.00
_cell.angle_gamma   90.00
#
_symmetry.space_group_name_H-M   'P 1'
#
loop_
_entity.id
_entity.type
_entity.pdbx_description
1 polymer ?
#
loop_
_entity_poly.entity_id
_entity_poly.type
_entity_poly.pdbx_seq_one_letter_code
_entity_poly.pdbx_strand_id
1 'polypeptide(L)'
;VQTCALPISALLQKIDKDRLPRHIAIIMDGNGRWAKQQGHERLYGHSIGVESVRAALSAAKQIGVKYLTIYAFSTENWNRPQYEIDGLMNLLVYTIANEVDELNANGVRLTSIGDTDGLPANCRSELQKAIDATSNKNDIQLIIALNYSSRWEIRHAIKTISEKVKSNEINSSKSSLLNSLI
;
A
#
# COMPACT_ATOMS: atom_id res chain seq x y z
N VAL A 1 -21.43 -18.72 4.22
CA VAL A 1 -20.29 -19.63 4.01
C VAL A 1 -19.52 -19.66 5.31
N GLN A 2 -19.68 -20.75 6.06
CA GLN A 2 -18.92 -21.01 7.28
C GLN A 2 -17.48 -21.28 6.80
N THR A 3 -16.63 -20.26 6.83
CA THR A 3 -15.20 -20.46 6.69
C THR A 3 -14.75 -21.27 7.89
N CYS A 4 -14.37 -22.50 7.66
CA CYS A 4 -13.68 -23.34 8.65
C CYS A 4 -12.28 -22.73 8.84
N ALA A 5 -12.23 -21.54 9.44
CA ALA A 5 -10.99 -20.87 9.78
C ALA A 5 -10.41 -21.61 10.97
N LEU A 6 -9.33 -22.35 10.74
CA LEU A 6 -8.47 -22.79 11.83
C LEU A 6 -8.16 -21.55 12.69
N PRO A 7 -8.15 -21.70 14.03
CA PRO A 7 -7.72 -20.60 14.90
C PRO A 7 -6.37 -20.06 14.41
N ILE A 8 -6.21 -18.73 14.36
CA ILE A 8 -4.99 -18.08 13.90
C ILE A 8 -3.75 -18.67 14.59
N SER A 9 -3.86 -19.02 15.89
CA SER A 9 -2.82 -19.71 16.65
C SER A 9 -2.39 -21.04 16.05
N ALA A 10 -3.33 -21.85 15.52
CA ALA A 10 -3.01 -23.12 14.90
C ALA A 10 -2.37 -22.97 13.51
N LEU A 11 -2.69 -21.90 12.80
CA LEU A 11 -2.03 -21.56 11.53
C LEU A 11 -0.60 -21.05 11.77
N LEU A 12 -0.40 -20.20 12.77
CA LEU A 12 0.92 -19.69 13.14
C LEU A 12 1.93 -20.81 13.48
N GLN A 13 1.47 -21.90 14.12
CA GLN A 13 2.31 -23.05 14.43
C GLN A 13 2.76 -23.85 13.21
N LYS A 14 2.05 -23.71 12.07
CA LYS A 14 2.39 -24.40 10.81
C LYS A 14 3.35 -23.60 9.93
N ILE A 15 3.66 -22.37 10.29
CA ILE A 15 4.55 -21.51 9.51
C ILE A 15 6.00 -21.93 9.77
N ASP A 16 6.70 -22.27 8.68
CA ASP A 16 8.14 -22.44 8.70
C ASP A 16 8.84 -21.07 8.73
N LYS A 17 9.37 -20.71 9.90
CA LYS A 17 9.98 -19.38 10.11
C LYS A 17 11.28 -19.18 9.34
N ASP A 18 11.96 -20.25 8.96
CA ASP A 18 13.23 -20.19 8.23
C ASP A 18 12.99 -19.97 6.71
N ARG A 19 11.74 -20.11 6.27
CA ARG A 19 11.33 -19.96 4.87
C ARG A 19 10.33 -18.83 4.64
N LEU A 20 10.25 -17.87 5.53
CA LEU A 20 9.35 -16.73 5.41
C LEU A 20 9.79 -15.80 4.27
N PRO A 21 8.85 -15.31 3.45
CA PRO A 21 9.16 -14.24 2.52
C PRO A 21 9.48 -12.96 3.31
N ARG A 22 10.46 -12.20 2.83
CA ARG A 22 10.77 -10.89 3.43
C ARG A 22 9.70 -9.84 3.12
N HIS A 23 8.99 -10.03 2.01
CA HIS A 23 8.00 -9.09 1.49
C HIS A 23 6.74 -9.83 1.05
N ILE A 24 5.59 -9.35 1.50
CA ILE A 24 4.27 -9.81 1.07
C ILE A 24 3.54 -8.63 0.44
N ALA A 25 2.88 -8.86 -0.69
CA ALA A 25 2.03 -7.87 -1.33
C ALA A 25 0.59 -8.40 -1.43
N ILE A 26 -0.39 -7.58 -1.09
CA ILE A 26 -1.81 -7.94 -1.05
C ILE A 26 -2.60 -6.98 -1.95
N ILE A 27 -3.39 -7.55 -2.86
CA ILE A 27 -4.35 -6.81 -3.66
C ILE A 27 -5.68 -6.79 -2.90
N MET A 28 -6.17 -5.59 -2.60
CA MET A 28 -7.44 -5.38 -1.90
C MET A 28 -8.61 -5.40 -2.89
N ASP A 29 -9.00 -6.59 -3.34
CA ASP A 29 -10.11 -6.74 -4.28
C ASP A 29 -11.34 -7.41 -3.62
N GLY A 30 -12.51 -7.07 -4.15
CA GLY A 30 -13.78 -7.68 -3.74
C GLY A 30 -14.57 -6.91 -2.68
N ASN A 31 -13.99 -5.94 -1.98
CA ASN A 31 -14.66 -5.19 -0.90
C ASN A 31 -16.01 -4.60 -1.32
N GLY A 32 -16.07 -3.92 -2.47
CA GLY A 32 -17.32 -3.35 -2.97
C GLY A 32 -18.36 -4.41 -3.42
N ARG A 33 -17.91 -5.56 -3.95
CA ARG A 33 -18.80 -6.68 -4.30
C ARG A 33 -19.38 -7.34 -3.05
N TRP A 34 -18.52 -7.56 -2.06
CA TRP A 34 -18.94 -8.09 -0.77
C TRP A 34 -19.98 -7.19 -0.10
N ALA A 35 -19.75 -5.86 -0.05
CA ALA A 35 -20.72 -4.91 0.51
C ALA A 35 -22.09 -4.99 -0.16
N LYS A 36 -22.13 -5.05 -1.50
CA LYS A 36 -23.38 -5.21 -2.26
C LYS A 36 -24.11 -6.50 -1.93
N GLN A 37 -23.40 -7.61 -1.73
CA GLN A 37 -23.99 -8.90 -1.31
C GLN A 37 -24.62 -8.82 0.09
N GLN A 38 -24.13 -7.92 0.94
CA GLN A 38 -24.67 -7.64 2.27
C GLN A 38 -25.73 -6.54 2.27
N GLY A 39 -26.15 -6.04 1.11
CA GLY A 39 -27.15 -4.96 1.00
C GLY A 39 -26.59 -3.55 1.29
N HIS A 40 -25.28 -3.39 1.31
CA HIS A 40 -24.62 -2.10 1.58
C HIS A 40 -24.02 -1.48 0.31
N GLU A 41 -23.72 -0.19 0.38
CA GLU A 41 -23.00 0.52 -0.66
C GLU A 41 -21.54 0.08 -0.75
N ARG A 42 -20.90 0.28 -1.91
CA ARG A 42 -19.51 -0.14 -2.16
C ARG A 42 -18.52 0.47 -1.19
N LEU A 43 -18.72 1.75 -0.82
CA LEU A 43 -17.85 2.46 0.12
C LEU A 43 -17.83 1.85 1.52
N TYR A 44 -18.96 1.29 1.98
CA TYR A 44 -19.00 0.52 3.22
C TYR A 44 -18.01 -0.66 3.20
N GLY A 45 -17.94 -1.38 2.09
CA GLY A 45 -16.98 -2.48 1.96
C GLY A 45 -15.52 -2.02 2.02
N HIS A 46 -15.21 -0.85 1.47
CA HIS A 46 -13.87 -0.28 1.55
C HIS A 46 -13.51 0.15 2.98
N SER A 47 -14.45 0.71 3.74
CA SER A 47 -14.20 1.05 5.16
C SER A 47 -13.94 -0.18 6.02
N ILE A 48 -14.69 -1.26 5.82
CA ILE A 48 -14.44 -2.55 6.50
C ILE A 48 -13.11 -3.17 6.04
N GLY A 49 -12.68 -2.91 4.79
CA GLY A 49 -11.38 -3.34 4.28
C GLY A 49 -10.19 -2.84 5.09
N VAL A 50 -10.31 -1.69 5.76
CA VAL A 50 -9.25 -1.15 6.65
C VAL A 50 -8.94 -2.12 7.79
N GLU A 51 -9.95 -2.75 8.38
CA GLU A 51 -9.76 -3.76 9.44
C GLU A 51 -8.96 -4.98 8.91
N SER A 52 -9.19 -5.36 7.65
CA SER A 52 -8.41 -6.44 7.03
C SER A 52 -6.95 -6.07 6.86
N VAL A 53 -6.65 -4.79 6.56
CA VAL A 53 -5.27 -4.28 6.48
C VAL A 53 -4.61 -4.32 7.85
N ARG A 54 -5.29 -3.87 8.92
CA ARG A 54 -4.79 -3.94 10.30
C ARG A 54 -4.46 -5.37 10.71
N ALA A 55 -5.38 -6.30 10.46
CA ALA A 55 -5.18 -7.72 10.75
C ALA A 55 -4.00 -8.31 9.98
N ALA A 56 -3.87 -7.99 8.68
CA ALA A 56 -2.76 -8.44 7.84
C ALA A 56 -1.41 -7.88 8.32
N LEU A 57 -1.38 -6.58 8.67
CA LEU A 57 -0.18 -5.91 9.19
C LEU A 57 0.27 -6.50 10.53
N SER A 58 -0.66 -6.70 11.45
CA SER A 58 -0.40 -7.33 12.75
C SER A 58 0.14 -8.75 12.59
N ALA A 59 -0.49 -9.56 11.73
CA ALA A 59 -0.03 -10.92 11.44
C ALA A 59 1.36 -10.92 10.79
N ALA A 60 1.60 -10.07 9.78
CA ALA A 60 2.88 -9.96 9.10
C ALA A 60 4.01 -9.58 10.07
N LYS A 61 3.77 -8.60 10.95
CA LYS A 61 4.72 -8.23 12.00
C LYS A 61 4.98 -9.38 12.96
N GLN A 62 3.94 -10.06 13.45
CA GLN A 62 4.04 -11.17 14.40
C GLN A 62 4.88 -12.33 13.87
N ILE A 63 4.81 -12.63 12.58
CA ILE A 63 5.60 -13.71 11.97
C ILE A 63 7.01 -13.28 11.55
N GLY A 64 7.30 -11.97 11.51
CA GLY A 64 8.64 -11.44 11.19
C GLY A 64 8.84 -11.00 9.75
N VAL A 65 7.76 -10.82 8.97
CA VAL A 65 7.81 -10.20 7.63
C VAL A 65 8.29 -8.75 7.75
N LYS A 66 9.18 -8.32 6.84
CA LYS A 66 9.79 -7.00 6.90
C LYS A 66 9.05 -5.94 6.08
N TYR A 67 8.38 -6.34 5.00
CA TYR A 67 7.70 -5.44 4.08
C TYR A 67 6.29 -5.98 3.77
N LEU A 68 5.29 -5.14 3.93
CA LEU A 68 3.91 -5.42 3.53
C LEU A 68 3.45 -4.36 2.54
N THR A 69 3.16 -4.74 1.30
CA THR A 69 2.56 -3.84 0.31
C THR A 69 1.05 -4.08 0.23
N ILE A 70 0.27 -3.01 0.29
CA ILE A 70 -1.17 -3.02 0.09
C ILE A 70 -1.51 -2.21 -1.16
N TYR A 71 -2.12 -2.84 -2.16
CA TYR A 71 -2.63 -2.15 -3.35
C TYR A 71 -3.99 -1.53 -3.02
N ALA A 72 -3.99 -0.23 -2.67
CA ALA A 72 -5.17 0.46 -2.19
C ALA A 72 -5.94 1.20 -3.29
N PHE A 73 -5.23 1.81 -4.27
CA PHE A 73 -5.85 2.56 -5.36
C PHE A 73 -5.01 2.49 -6.63
N SER A 74 -5.59 1.97 -7.71
CA SER A 74 -4.90 1.86 -9.00
C SER A 74 -5.24 3.02 -9.94
N THR A 75 -4.40 3.24 -10.97
CA THR A 75 -4.66 4.23 -12.02
C THR A 75 -5.98 3.98 -12.74
N GLU A 76 -6.42 2.74 -12.87
CA GLU A 76 -7.69 2.35 -13.49
C GLU A 76 -8.89 2.75 -12.64
N ASN A 77 -8.73 2.98 -11.34
CA ASN A 77 -9.82 3.37 -10.45
C ASN A 77 -10.35 4.79 -10.74
N TRP A 78 -9.58 5.64 -11.42
CA TRP A 78 -10.06 6.95 -11.90
C TRP A 78 -11.20 6.85 -12.92
N ASN A 79 -11.42 5.67 -13.53
CA ASN A 79 -12.56 5.44 -14.43
C ASN A 79 -13.88 5.13 -13.67
N ARG A 80 -13.87 5.12 -12.34
CA ARG A 80 -15.08 4.93 -11.53
C ARG A 80 -15.94 6.19 -11.51
N PRO A 81 -17.23 6.07 -11.13
CA PRO A 81 -18.07 7.24 -10.91
C PRO A 81 -17.44 8.22 -9.89
N GLN A 82 -17.55 9.52 -10.15
CA GLN A 82 -16.89 10.56 -9.34
C GLN A 82 -17.20 10.45 -7.86
N TYR A 83 -18.47 10.19 -7.51
CA TYR A 83 -18.87 10.03 -6.10
C TYR A 83 -18.14 8.88 -5.37
N GLU A 84 -17.81 7.80 -6.10
CA GLU A 84 -17.05 6.67 -5.54
C GLU A 84 -15.58 7.08 -5.35
N ILE A 85 -15.00 7.81 -6.30
CA ILE A 85 -13.63 8.34 -6.20
C ILE A 85 -13.53 9.29 -5.01
N ASP A 86 -14.43 10.25 -4.90
CA ASP A 86 -14.43 11.22 -3.81
C ASP A 86 -14.58 10.53 -2.45
N GLY A 87 -15.46 9.53 -2.37
CA GLY A 87 -15.62 8.72 -1.17
C GLY A 87 -14.37 7.93 -0.79
N LEU A 88 -13.67 7.35 -1.76
CA LEU A 88 -12.40 6.63 -1.54
C LEU A 88 -11.28 7.57 -1.10
N MET A 89 -11.17 8.76 -1.70
CA MET A 89 -10.17 9.75 -1.30
C MET A 89 -10.44 10.28 0.12
N ASN A 90 -11.69 10.55 0.47
CA ASN A 90 -12.06 10.94 1.83
C ASN A 90 -11.79 9.82 2.85
N LEU A 91 -12.10 8.57 2.51
CA LEU A 91 -11.78 7.42 3.35
C LEU A 91 -10.27 7.28 3.55
N LEU A 92 -9.49 7.47 2.50
CA LEU A 92 -8.03 7.42 2.57
C LEU A 92 -7.49 8.47 3.55
N VAL A 93 -7.91 9.74 3.41
CA VAL A 93 -7.52 10.85 4.30
C VAL A 93 -7.87 10.53 5.73
N TYR A 94 -9.12 10.13 5.97
CA TYR A 94 -9.62 9.77 7.29
C TYR A 94 -8.82 8.63 7.92
N THR A 95 -8.58 7.57 7.15
CA THR A 95 -7.83 6.40 7.63
C THR A 95 -6.40 6.78 7.97
N ILE A 96 -5.69 7.47 7.08
CA ILE A 96 -4.30 7.88 7.32
C ILE A 96 -4.21 8.71 8.60
N ALA A 97 -5.08 9.72 8.76
CA ALA A 97 -5.05 10.61 9.92
C ALA A 97 -5.29 9.87 11.25
N ASN A 98 -6.11 8.82 11.24
CA ASN A 98 -6.44 8.07 12.47
C ASN A 98 -5.48 6.91 12.77
N GLU A 99 -4.72 6.42 11.77
CA GLU A 99 -3.85 5.26 11.96
C GLU A 99 -2.40 5.63 12.40
N VAL A 100 -1.98 6.88 12.24
CA VAL A 100 -0.58 7.30 12.49
C VAL A 100 -0.10 6.95 13.88
N ASP A 101 -0.91 7.21 14.90
CA ASP A 101 -0.53 6.94 16.29
C ASP A 101 -0.37 5.44 16.55
N GLU A 102 -1.26 4.62 16.00
CA GLU A 102 -1.20 3.17 16.11
C GLU A 102 0.01 2.60 15.33
N LEU A 103 0.27 3.10 14.13
CA LEU A 103 1.45 2.73 13.35
C LEU A 103 2.74 3.05 14.13
N ASN A 104 2.81 4.24 14.73
CA ASN A 104 3.95 4.66 15.57
C ASN A 104 4.13 3.76 16.79
N ALA A 105 3.06 3.49 17.53
CA ALA A 105 3.09 2.63 18.72
C ALA A 105 3.54 1.19 18.37
N ASN A 106 3.19 0.73 17.17
CA ASN A 106 3.53 -0.59 16.68
C ASN A 106 4.86 -0.65 15.90
N GLY A 107 5.67 0.40 15.87
CA GLY A 107 6.97 0.41 15.18
C GLY A 107 6.88 0.25 13.65
N VAL A 108 5.74 0.62 13.05
CA VAL A 108 5.46 0.51 11.62
C VAL A 108 5.96 1.75 10.91
N ARG A 109 6.82 1.58 9.91
CA ARG A 109 7.20 2.63 8.98
C ARG A 109 6.22 2.66 7.80
N LEU A 110 5.56 3.79 7.58
CA LEU A 110 4.71 3.99 6.41
C LEU A 110 5.52 4.55 5.24
N THR A 111 5.27 4.03 4.05
CA THR A 111 5.75 4.60 2.77
C THR A 111 4.69 4.42 1.70
N SER A 112 4.85 5.09 0.57
CA SER A 112 3.96 4.93 -0.58
C SER A 112 4.74 4.71 -1.87
N ILE A 113 4.08 4.05 -2.83
CA ILE A 113 4.50 3.92 -4.22
C ILE A 113 3.35 4.33 -5.15
N GLY A 114 3.68 4.76 -6.36
CA GLY A 114 2.74 5.23 -7.38
C GLY A 114 2.83 6.73 -7.62
N ASP A 115 1.91 7.27 -8.43
CA ASP A 115 1.82 8.69 -8.77
C ASP A 115 1.08 9.47 -7.67
N THR A 116 1.77 9.70 -6.55
CA THR A 116 1.19 10.45 -5.43
C THR A 116 0.95 11.91 -5.77
N ASP A 117 1.67 12.49 -6.75
CA ASP A 117 1.45 13.86 -7.19
C ASP A 117 0.11 14.04 -7.90
N GLY A 118 -0.41 12.99 -8.52
CA GLY A 118 -1.74 12.96 -9.12
C GLY A 118 -2.90 12.87 -8.13
N LEU A 119 -2.64 12.69 -6.82
CA LEU A 119 -3.67 12.64 -5.79
C LEU A 119 -4.18 14.06 -5.41
N PRO A 120 -5.40 14.22 -4.88
CA PRO A 120 -5.87 15.47 -4.32
C PRO A 120 -4.92 16.03 -3.25
N ALA A 121 -4.80 17.36 -3.19
CA ALA A 121 -3.81 18.03 -2.34
C ALA A 121 -3.93 17.67 -0.84
N ASN A 122 -5.16 17.51 -0.32
CA ASN A 122 -5.42 17.06 1.04
C ASN A 122 -4.91 15.63 1.28
N CYS A 123 -5.12 14.71 0.33
CA CYS A 123 -4.62 13.33 0.42
C CYS A 123 -3.09 13.30 0.46
N ARG A 124 -2.43 14.07 -0.42
CA ARG A 124 -0.96 14.17 -0.44
C ARG A 124 -0.42 14.72 0.88
N SER A 125 -1.04 15.79 1.39
CA SER A 125 -0.61 16.41 2.65
C SER A 125 -0.70 15.44 3.82
N GLU A 126 -1.82 14.74 4.00
CA GLU A 126 -1.99 13.79 5.10
C GLU A 126 -1.07 12.56 4.94
N LEU A 127 -0.92 12.06 3.71
CA LEU A 127 0.01 10.97 3.42
C LEU A 127 1.45 11.34 3.79
N GLN A 128 1.91 12.54 3.39
CA GLN A 128 3.26 12.99 3.69
C GLN A 128 3.49 13.16 5.19
N LYS A 129 2.54 13.76 5.91
CA LYS A 129 2.61 13.87 7.39
C LYS A 129 2.74 12.50 8.06
N ALA A 130 1.97 11.50 7.60
CA ALA A 130 2.02 10.16 8.16
C ALA A 130 3.35 9.45 7.85
N ILE A 131 3.89 9.61 6.64
CA ILE A 131 5.21 9.11 6.25
C ILE A 131 6.29 9.73 7.13
N ASP A 132 6.28 11.05 7.31
CA ASP A 132 7.27 11.77 8.11
C ASP A 132 7.19 11.36 9.59
N ALA A 133 5.98 11.26 10.13
CA ALA A 133 5.74 10.89 11.53
C ALA A 133 6.20 9.46 11.86
N THR A 134 6.20 8.55 10.87
CA THR A 134 6.60 7.14 11.06
C THR A 134 8.01 6.83 10.53
N SER A 135 8.73 7.82 10.03
CA SER A 135 10.00 7.66 9.29
C SER A 135 11.12 6.97 10.08
N ASN A 136 11.11 7.11 11.41
CA ASN A 136 12.10 6.52 12.31
C ASN A 136 11.76 5.08 12.78
N LYS A 137 10.64 4.50 12.33
CA LYS A 137 10.21 3.14 12.68
C LYS A 137 10.83 2.12 11.74
N ASN A 138 11.09 0.90 12.25
CA ASN A 138 11.81 -0.12 11.48
C ASN A 138 11.44 -1.58 11.81
N ASP A 139 10.40 -1.82 12.62
CA ASP A 139 9.96 -3.19 12.91
C ASP A 139 9.43 -3.87 11.64
N ILE A 140 8.55 -3.17 10.94
CA ILE A 140 7.97 -3.55 9.66
C ILE A 140 7.68 -2.29 8.82
N GLN A 141 7.83 -2.39 7.51
CA GLN A 141 7.46 -1.32 6.58
C GLN A 141 6.14 -1.64 5.88
N LEU A 142 5.15 -0.77 6.08
CA LEU A 142 3.89 -0.77 5.33
C LEU A 142 4.04 0.11 4.10
N ILE A 143 3.84 -0.46 2.93
CA ILE A 143 3.93 0.24 1.64
C ILE A 143 2.52 0.31 1.06
N ILE A 144 1.99 1.52 0.88
CA ILE A 144 0.67 1.71 0.27
C ILE A 144 0.86 2.09 -1.20
N ALA A 145 0.37 1.25 -2.11
CA ALA A 145 0.34 1.55 -3.54
C ALA A 145 -0.89 2.41 -3.85
N LEU A 146 -0.67 3.69 -4.15
CA LEU A 146 -1.67 4.71 -4.41
C LEU A 146 -1.49 5.31 -5.80
N ASN A 147 -2.58 5.40 -6.56
CA ASN A 147 -2.54 5.84 -7.95
C ASN A 147 -1.45 5.09 -8.75
N TYR A 148 -1.38 3.79 -8.48
CA TYR A 148 -0.33 2.92 -8.98
C TYR A 148 -0.83 1.99 -10.08
N SER A 149 0.00 1.79 -11.09
CA SER A 149 -0.06 0.62 -11.97
C SER A 149 1.36 0.29 -12.47
N SER A 150 1.61 -0.98 -12.75
CA SER A 150 2.91 -1.42 -13.29
C SER A 150 3.25 -0.74 -14.63
N ARG A 151 2.25 -0.46 -15.46
CA ARG A 151 2.44 0.28 -16.72
C ARG A 151 2.89 1.72 -16.49
N TRP A 152 2.28 2.40 -15.50
CA TRP A 152 2.69 3.74 -15.13
C TRP A 152 4.12 3.73 -14.60
N GLU A 153 4.45 2.80 -13.69
CA GLU A 153 5.76 2.70 -13.06
C GLU A 153 6.88 2.47 -14.08
N ILE A 154 6.71 1.52 -15.02
CA ILE A 154 7.69 1.27 -16.09
C ILE A 154 7.89 2.51 -16.95
N ARG A 155 6.80 3.18 -17.36
CA ARG A 155 6.89 4.42 -18.16
C ARG A 155 7.57 5.55 -17.39
N HIS A 156 7.26 5.69 -16.11
CA HIS A 156 7.86 6.68 -15.23
C HIS A 156 9.37 6.42 -15.05
N ALA A 157 9.77 5.18 -14.80
CA ALA A 157 11.17 4.80 -14.70
C ALA A 157 11.95 5.12 -15.99
N ILE A 158 11.40 4.75 -17.16
CA ILE A 158 12.02 5.05 -18.47
C ILE A 158 12.18 6.57 -18.65
N LYS A 159 11.13 7.35 -18.33
CA LYS A 159 11.17 8.80 -18.44
C LYS A 159 12.25 9.39 -17.52
N THR A 160 12.26 8.99 -16.26
CA THR A 160 13.23 9.48 -15.25
C THR A 160 14.66 9.17 -15.67
N ILE A 161 14.93 7.94 -16.12
CA ILE A 161 16.27 7.55 -16.62
C ILE A 161 16.66 8.41 -17.83
N SER A 162 15.74 8.61 -18.78
CA SER A 162 16.00 9.42 -19.96
C SER A 162 16.33 10.87 -19.62
N GLU A 163 15.63 11.45 -18.63
CA GLU A 163 15.87 12.81 -18.15
C GLU A 163 17.25 12.92 -17.46
N LYS A 164 17.59 11.95 -16.61
CA LYS A 164 18.89 11.90 -15.93
C LYS A 164 20.07 11.70 -16.90
N VAL A 165 19.88 10.94 -17.98
CA VAL A 165 20.88 10.82 -19.04
C VAL A 165 21.04 12.14 -19.80
N LYS A 166 19.96 12.84 -20.11
CA LYS A 166 20.00 14.17 -20.77
C LYS A 166 20.69 15.23 -19.93
N SER A 167 20.49 15.20 -18.60
CA SER A 167 21.15 16.12 -17.66
C SER A 167 22.60 15.73 -17.32
N ASN A 168 23.14 14.65 -17.89
CA ASN A 168 24.45 14.07 -17.59
C ASN A 168 24.64 13.60 -16.12
N GLU A 169 23.53 13.39 -15.39
CA GLU A 169 23.56 12.80 -14.05
C GLU A 169 23.88 11.30 -14.06
N ILE A 170 23.51 10.62 -15.13
CA ILE A 170 23.78 9.19 -15.33
C ILE A 170 24.44 9.01 -16.72
N ASN A 171 25.55 8.26 -16.74
CA ASN A 171 26.14 7.86 -18.01
C ASN A 171 25.31 6.72 -18.64
N SER A 172 25.09 6.78 -19.96
CA SER A 172 24.38 5.73 -20.73
C SER A 172 25.12 4.38 -20.81
N SER A 173 26.30 4.23 -20.18
CA SER A 173 27.01 2.97 -20.07
C SER A 173 26.23 1.95 -19.25
N LYS A 174 26.25 0.67 -19.65
CA LYS A 174 25.45 -0.43 -19.04
C LYS A 174 25.59 -0.54 -17.51
N SER A 175 26.74 -0.22 -16.95
CA SER A 175 26.99 -0.34 -15.50
C SER A 175 26.29 0.71 -14.66
N SER A 176 26.13 1.95 -15.18
CA SER A 176 25.47 3.03 -14.42
C SER A 176 23.94 2.95 -14.45
N LEU A 177 23.37 2.38 -15.52
CA LEU A 177 21.91 2.19 -15.62
C LEU A 177 21.38 1.12 -14.67
N LEU A 178 22.13 0.01 -14.46
CA LEU A 178 21.75 -1.04 -13.53
C LEU A 178 21.77 -0.59 -12.07
N ASN A 179 22.72 0.26 -11.69
CA ASN A 179 22.84 0.76 -10.32
C ASN A 179 21.79 1.84 -9.96
N SER A 180 21.12 2.43 -10.95
CA SER A 180 20.05 3.42 -10.73
C SER A 180 18.65 2.82 -10.61
N LEU A 181 18.50 1.49 -10.79
CA LEU A 181 17.25 0.73 -10.70
C LEU A 181 17.08 0.00 -9.37
N ILE A 182 18.06 0.04 -8.48
CA ILE A 182 18.09 -0.55 -7.15
C ILE A 182 17.96 0.57 -6.10
#